data_ef54f86fcaf396215627e1c15f220186
#
_entry.id   ef54f86fcaf396215627e1c15f220186
#
_cell.length_a   1.000
_cell.length_b   1.000
_cell.length_c   1.000
_cell.angle_alpha   90.00
_cell.angle_beta   90.00
_cell.angle_gamma   90.00
#
_symmetry.space_group_name_H-M   'P 1'
#
loop_
_entity.id
_entity.type
_entity.pdbx_description
1 polymer ?
#
loop_
_entity_poly.entity_id
_entity_poly.type
_entity_poly.pdbx_seq_one_letter_code
_entity_poly.pdbx_strand_id
1 'polypeptide(L)'
;LDAVRSGAAQMAYGAGYYWTNVSNATQFSAAMPFGLTAQEQNAWCYYGGGIEAADKAYNAIGVKFLPLGNTGNQMGGWYNKEITAIEDFNGLKIRMPGLGGEVLKSYGANTVLLAGSDVLPALASGAIDATEWIGPAADLGAGLYQAAKYFYNPGWHEPATILDCSIDMFEWEKLDDATREMITVASKAVNMEVLSHFQAVNDSSYQKLINEHGVQMRQLPDSVMNDLGQRAGEVVSDIASKDPEAQALFSHIVNFRSSILRWTGVSEKEYLRARSLPFA
;
A
#
# COMPACT_ATOMS: atom_id res chain seq x y z
N LEU A 1 -12.41 6.38 10.39
CA LEU A 1 -12.92 7.51 9.62
C LEU A 1 -14.25 8.04 10.18
N ASP A 2 -15.16 7.15 10.61
CA ASP A 2 -16.50 7.57 11.09
C ASP A 2 -16.44 8.53 12.27
N ALA A 3 -15.51 8.34 13.21
CA ALA A 3 -15.29 9.25 14.33
C ALA A 3 -14.87 10.66 13.86
N VAL A 4 -14.07 10.75 12.78
CA VAL A 4 -13.68 12.05 12.19
C VAL A 4 -14.88 12.69 11.51
N ARG A 5 -15.58 11.97 10.65
CA ARG A 5 -16.75 12.48 9.91
C ARG A 5 -17.92 12.87 10.79
N SER A 6 -18.02 12.29 11.98
CA SER A 6 -19.04 12.66 12.99
C SER A 6 -18.62 13.78 13.95
N GLY A 7 -17.37 14.27 13.82
CA GLY A 7 -16.80 15.28 14.73
C GLY A 7 -16.38 14.73 16.10
N ALA A 8 -16.42 13.41 16.29
CA ALA A 8 -15.96 12.79 17.55
C ALA A 8 -14.43 12.77 17.67
N ALA A 9 -13.73 12.88 16.56
CA ALA A 9 -12.28 13.07 16.48
C ALA A 9 -11.95 14.11 15.40
N GLN A 10 -10.89 14.87 15.58
CA GLN A 10 -10.48 15.91 14.63
C GLN A 10 -9.71 15.33 13.45
N MET A 11 -8.98 14.23 13.68
CA MET A 11 -8.18 13.57 12.64
C MET A 11 -8.03 12.08 12.91
N ALA A 12 -7.75 11.32 11.86
CA ALA A 12 -7.39 9.90 11.91
C ALA A 12 -6.16 9.63 11.05
N TYR A 13 -5.41 8.59 11.43
CA TYR A 13 -4.28 8.06 10.66
C TYR A 13 -4.67 6.70 10.10
N GLY A 14 -4.42 6.47 8.81
CA GLY A 14 -4.80 5.22 8.16
C GLY A 14 -4.36 5.12 6.71
N ALA A 15 -5.05 4.30 5.95
CA ALA A 15 -4.86 4.18 4.51
C ALA A 15 -6.22 4.16 3.80
N GLY A 16 -6.30 4.84 2.66
CA GLY A 16 -7.54 5.08 1.93
C GLY A 16 -8.36 3.84 1.59
N TYR A 17 -7.75 2.67 1.49
CA TYR A 17 -8.47 1.42 1.21
C TYR A 17 -9.33 0.91 2.38
N TYR A 18 -9.12 1.40 3.61
CA TYR A 18 -10.02 1.09 4.73
C TYR A 18 -11.36 1.82 4.63
N TRP A 19 -11.49 2.80 3.73
CA TRP A 19 -12.66 3.66 3.60
C TRP A 19 -13.52 3.34 2.36
N THR A 20 -13.28 2.22 1.69
CA THR A 20 -14.00 1.85 0.46
C THR A 20 -15.51 1.69 0.63
N ASN A 21 -16.00 1.45 1.84
CA ASN A 21 -17.42 1.47 2.19
C ASN A 21 -18.02 2.90 2.19
N VAL A 22 -17.19 3.93 2.25
CA VAL A 22 -17.60 5.36 2.25
C VAL A 22 -17.32 5.99 0.88
N SER A 23 -16.13 5.75 0.32
CA SER A 23 -15.73 6.21 -1.00
C SER A 23 -14.80 5.20 -1.67
N ASN A 24 -15.17 4.75 -2.85
CA ASN A 24 -14.33 3.84 -3.63
C ASN A 24 -13.08 4.52 -4.19
N ALA A 25 -13.07 5.85 -4.25
CA ALA A 25 -11.96 6.63 -4.80
C ALA A 25 -10.73 6.65 -3.86
N THR A 26 -10.94 6.65 -2.53
CA THR A 26 -9.86 6.84 -1.56
C THR A 26 -8.77 5.76 -1.62
N GLN A 27 -9.10 4.53 -2.03
CA GLN A 27 -8.11 3.44 -2.14
C GLN A 27 -7.03 3.72 -3.20
N PHE A 28 -7.34 4.50 -4.24
CA PHE A 28 -6.39 4.84 -5.30
C PHE A 28 -5.27 5.75 -4.80
N SER A 29 -5.54 6.62 -3.81
CA SER A 29 -4.52 7.48 -3.22
C SER A 29 -3.55 6.71 -2.30
N ALA A 30 -3.96 5.56 -1.76
CA ALA A 30 -3.12 4.76 -0.88
C ALA A 30 -2.09 3.96 -1.67
N ALA A 31 -2.54 3.05 -2.50
CA ALA A 31 -1.69 2.18 -3.32
C ALA A 31 -2.46 1.64 -4.54
N MET A 32 -1.72 1.24 -5.56
CA MET A 32 -2.24 0.50 -6.70
C MET A 32 -1.31 -0.68 -7.03
N PRO A 33 -1.84 -1.84 -7.39
CA PRO A 33 -1.04 -2.94 -7.91
C PRO A 33 -0.16 -2.48 -9.08
N PHE A 34 1.13 -2.81 -9.03
CA PHE A 34 2.15 -2.37 -10.00
C PHE A 34 2.22 -0.84 -10.16
N GLY A 35 1.84 -0.10 -9.13
CA GLY A 35 1.75 1.36 -9.11
C GLY A 35 3.08 2.08 -8.95
N LEU A 36 3.05 3.17 -8.19
CA LEU A 36 4.20 4.02 -7.91
C LEU A 36 5.02 3.46 -6.73
N THR A 37 6.34 3.58 -6.81
CA THR A 37 7.22 3.38 -5.66
C THR A 37 7.04 4.51 -4.64
N ALA A 38 7.57 4.36 -3.43
CA ALA A 38 7.44 5.38 -2.37
C ALA A 38 7.95 6.76 -2.81
N GLN A 39 9.10 6.82 -3.48
CA GLN A 39 9.65 8.09 -3.96
C GLN A 39 8.83 8.67 -5.12
N GLU A 40 8.29 7.83 -5.98
CA GLU A 40 7.38 8.27 -7.04
C GLU A 40 6.05 8.76 -6.48
N GLN A 41 5.52 8.14 -5.40
CA GLN A 41 4.36 8.64 -4.67
C GLN A 41 4.62 10.02 -4.04
N ASN A 42 5.80 10.23 -3.44
CA ASN A 42 6.20 11.54 -2.92
C ASN A 42 6.27 12.58 -4.04
N ALA A 43 6.87 12.24 -5.17
CA ALA A 43 6.93 13.13 -6.34
C ALA A 43 5.53 13.45 -6.89
N TRP A 44 4.66 12.45 -6.96
CA TRP A 44 3.27 12.64 -7.35
C TRP A 44 2.52 13.56 -6.38
N CYS A 45 2.60 13.29 -5.08
CA CYS A 45 1.90 14.08 -4.07
C CYS A 45 2.36 15.53 -4.05
N TYR A 46 3.66 15.77 -4.03
CA TYR A 46 4.19 17.11 -3.72
C TYR A 46 4.44 17.99 -4.95
N TYR A 47 4.61 17.39 -6.13
CA TYR A 47 4.93 18.12 -7.37
C TYR A 47 4.11 17.68 -8.58
N GLY A 48 3.43 16.54 -8.49
CA GLY A 48 2.59 16.00 -9.57
C GLY A 48 1.11 16.36 -9.46
N GLY A 49 0.70 17.21 -8.49
CA GLY A 49 -0.71 17.55 -8.26
C GLY A 49 -1.49 16.45 -7.54
N GLY A 50 -0.78 15.51 -6.89
CA GLY A 50 -1.39 14.34 -6.26
C GLY A 50 -2.23 14.67 -5.04
N ILE A 51 -1.79 15.62 -4.20
CA ILE A 51 -2.56 16.06 -3.04
C ILE A 51 -3.87 16.69 -3.48
N GLU A 52 -3.85 17.58 -4.46
CA GLU A 52 -5.04 18.24 -4.99
C GLU A 52 -6.00 17.25 -5.66
N ALA A 53 -5.46 16.22 -6.32
CA ALA A 53 -6.27 15.18 -6.93
C ALA A 53 -6.93 14.27 -5.88
N ALA A 54 -6.19 13.87 -4.84
CA ALA A 54 -6.71 13.07 -3.73
C ALA A 54 -7.71 13.87 -2.88
N ASP A 55 -7.44 15.15 -2.61
CA ASP A 55 -8.34 16.02 -1.86
C ASP A 55 -9.75 16.08 -2.45
N LYS A 56 -9.90 16.04 -3.78
CA LYS A 56 -11.23 16.05 -4.40
C LYS A 56 -12.07 14.85 -3.94
N ALA A 57 -11.47 13.66 -3.89
CA ALA A 57 -12.14 12.45 -3.42
C ALA A 57 -12.42 12.47 -1.91
N TYR A 58 -11.48 12.97 -1.12
CA TYR A 58 -11.63 13.06 0.33
C TYR A 58 -12.58 14.17 0.77
N ASN A 59 -12.54 15.32 0.09
CA ASN A 59 -13.47 16.43 0.37
C ASN A 59 -14.92 16.04 0.09
N ALA A 60 -15.16 15.21 -0.91
CA ALA A 60 -16.50 14.68 -1.20
C ALA A 60 -17.10 13.87 -0.03
N ILE A 61 -16.25 13.37 0.88
CA ILE A 61 -16.67 12.65 2.09
C ILE A 61 -16.45 13.45 3.39
N GLY A 62 -16.16 14.74 3.27
CA GLY A 62 -16.07 15.67 4.41
C GLY A 62 -14.74 15.68 5.14
N VAL A 63 -13.64 15.24 4.53
CA VAL A 63 -12.31 15.23 5.15
C VAL A 63 -11.24 15.82 4.23
N LYS A 64 -10.21 16.39 4.84
CA LYS A 64 -8.97 16.84 4.20
C LYS A 64 -7.97 15.70 4.18
N PHE A 65 -7.30 15.49 3.04
CA PHE A 65 -6.21 14.53 2.87
C PHE A 65 -4.84 15.18 3.04
N LEU A 66 -3.97 14.55 3.83
CA LEU A 66 -2.53 14.85 3.85
C LEU A 66 -1.74 13.54 3.96
N PRO A 67 -0.67 13.34 3.15
CA PRO A 67 0.25 12.22 3.35
C PRO A 67 0.95 12.37 4.70
N LEU A 68 0.88 11.34 5.57
CA LEU A 68 1.49 11.37 6.91
C LEU A 68 2.45 10.20 7.15
N GLY A 69 2.62 9.34 6.19
CA GLY A 69 3.56 8.24 6.23
C GLY A 69 3.60 7.49 4.91
N ASN A 70 4.65 6.71 4.74
CA ASN A 70 4.77 5.80 3.62
C ASN A 70 5.45 4.51 4.08
N THR A 71 4.91 3.38 3.67
CA THR A 71 5.43 2.06 4.07
C THR A 71 6.76 1.70 3.42
N GLY A 72 7.13 2.41 2.35
CA GLY A 72 8.20 1.95 1.47
C GLY A 72 7.80 0.67 0.72
N ASN A 73 8.77 0.00 0.13
CA ASN A 73 8.53 -1.21 -0.63
C ASN A 73 7.99 -2.31 0.28
N GLN A 74 6.81 -2.82 -0.06
CA GLN A 74 6.19 -3.91 0.67
C GLN A 74 6.65 -5.29 0.19
N MET A 75 6.32 -6.30 0.98
CA MET A 75 6.50 -7.70 0.63
C MET A 75 5.21 -8.31 0.07
N GLY A 76 5.33 -9.38 -0.72
CA GLY A 76 4.19 -10.06 -1.34
C GLY A 76 3.29 -10.85 -0.38
N GLY A 77 3.69 -10.95 0.90
CA GLY A 77 2.88 -11.52 1.98
C GLY A 77 3.36 -12.86 2.51
N TRP A 78 2.60 -13.35 3.48
CA TRP A 78 2.82 -14.57 4.25
C TRP A 78 1.86 -15.66 3.83
N TYR A 79 2.37 -16.86 3.58
CA TYR A 79 1.60 -17.97 3.07
C TYR A 79 1.91 -19.27 3.82
N ASN A 80 0.87 -20.08 4.05
CA ASN A 80 1.02 -21.43 4.62
C ASN A 80 1.29 -22.50 3.57
N LYS A 81 1.13 -22.18 2.29
CA LYS A 81 1.49 -23.02 1.14
C LYS A 81 2.34 -22.24 0.14
N GLU A 82 3.10 -22.95 -0.67
CA GLU A 82 3.87 -22.32 -1.75
C GLU A 82 2.96 -21.91 -2.89
N ILE A 83 3.30 -20.77 -3.51
CA ILE A 83 2.67 -20.23 -4.71
C ILE A 83 3.66 -20.43 -5.86
N THR A 84 3.33 -21.30 -6.77
CA THR A 84 4.18 -21.69 -7.90
C THR A 84 3.55 -21.39 -9.26
N ALA A 85 2.22 -21.23 -9.27
CA ALA A 85 1.43 -20.90 -10.44
C ALA A 85 0.27 -19.99 -10.06
N ILE A 86 -0.35 -19.34 -11.06
CA ILE A 86 -1.47 -18.42 -10.82
C ILE A 86 -2.71 -19.14 -10.28
N GLU A 87 -2.87 -20.41 -10.61
CA GLU A 87 -3.94 -21.28 -10.16
C GLU A 87 -3.91 -21.53 -8.65
N ASP A 88 -2.76 -21.37 -8.00
CA ASP A 88 -2.59 -21.54 -6.55
C ASP A 88 -3.39 -20.49 -5.74
N PHE A 89 -3.80 -19.40 -6.37
CA PHE A 89 -4.70 -18.43 -5.77
C PHE A 89 -6.15 -18.87 -5.75
N ASN A 90 -6.56 -19.84 -6.59
CA ASN A 90 -7.94 -20.31 -6.61
C ASN A 90 -8.31 -20.99 -5.29
N GLY A 91 -9.37 -20.48 -4.65
CA GLY A 91 -9.84 -20.95 -3.35
C GLY A 91 -8.99 -20.52 -2.15
N LEU A 92 -7.85 -19.81 -2.35
CA LEU A 92 -7.01 -19.30 -1.28
C LEU A 92 -7.79 -18.29 -0.43
N LYS A 93 -7.82 -18.51 0.89
CA LYS A 93 -8.37 -17.55 1.84
C LYS A 93 -7.26 -16.60 2.25
N ILE A 94 -7.32 -15.37 1.83
CA ILE A 94 -6.27 -14.39 2.07
C ILE A 94 -6.80 -13.07 2.61
N ARG A 95 -6.15 -12.52 3.62
CA ARG A 95 -6.33 -11.12 3.98
C ARG A 95 -5.47 -10.27 3.04
N MET A 96 -6.13 -9.53 2.18
CA MET A 96 -5.49 -8.56 1.28
C MET A 96 -6.45 -7.41 1.03
N PRO A 97 -6.11 -6.17 1.44
CA PRO A 97 -6.99 -5.01 1.28
C PRO A 97 -6.99 -4.46 -0.14
N GLY A 98 -7.94 -3.58 -0.39
CA GLY A 98 -7.97 -2.70 -1.55
C GLY A 98 -7.89 -3.41 -2.89
N LEU A 99 -7.27 -2.75 -3.84
CA LEU A 99 -7.20 -3.17 -5.24
C LEU A 99 -6.45 -4.49 -5.44
N GLY A 100 -5.43 -4.78 -4.61
CA GLY A 100 -4.72 -6.07 -4.66
C GLY A 100 -5.64 -7.25 -4.36
N GLY A 101 -6.51 -7.10 -3.37
CA GLY A 101 -7.54 -8.10 -3.04
C GLY A 101 -8.50 -8.35 -4.19
N GLU A 102 -8.94 -7.30 -4.89
CA GLU A 102 -9.83 -7.42 -6.04
C GLU A 102 -9.16 -8.13 -7.22
N VAL A 103 -7.86 -7.92 -7.43
CA VAL A 103 -7.09 -8.67 -8.44
C VAL A 103 -7.07 -10.17 -8.08
N LEU A 104 -6.78 -10.54 -6.83
CA LEU A 104 -6.77 -11.95 -6.43
C LEU A 104 -8.16 -12.60 -6.49
N LYS A 105 -9.23 -11.86 -6.19
CA LYS A 105 -10.62 -12.35 -6.39
C LYS A 105 -10.88 -12.77 -7.83
N SER A 106 -10.32 -12.06 -8.81
CA SER A 106 -10.49 -12.40 -10.21
C SER A 106 -9.84 -13.75 -10.61
N TYR A 107 -8.93 -14.25 -9.77
CA TYR A 107 -8.34 -15.59 -9.88
C TYR A 107 -8.98 -16.62 -8.93
N GLY A 108 -10.11 -16.28 -8.32
CA GLY A 108 -10.88 -17.18 -7.46
C GLY A 108 -10.44 -17.23 -6.01
N ALA A 109 -9.60 -16.30 -5.56
CA ALA A 109 -9.26 -16.18 -4.15
C ALA A 109 -10.43 -15.65 -3.31
N ASN A 110 -10.51 -16.08 -2.06
CA ASN A 110 -11.44 -15.58 -1.06
C ASN A 110 -10.74 -14.52 -0.22
N THR A 111 -10.84 -13.26 -0.65
CA THR A 111 -10.17 -12.14 0.03
C THR A 111 -11.04 -11.57 1.14
N VAL A 112 -10.42 -11.21 2.26
CA VAL A 112 -11.08 -10.56 3.39
C VAL A 112 -10.27 -9.35 3.82
N LEU A 113 -10.94 -8.37 4.42
CA LEU A 113 -10.32 -7.23 5.09
C LEU A 113 -10.46 -7.45 6.60
N LEU A 114 -9.31 -7.54 7.30
CA LEU A 114 -9.25 -7.68 8.75
C LEU A 114 -8.45 -6.52 9.34
N ALA A 115 -8.85 -6.08 10.53
CA ALA A 115 -8.03 -5.18 11.34
C ALA A 115 -6.71 -5.86 11.75
N GLY A 116 -5.64 -5.07 11.94
CA GLY A 116 -4.31 -5.61 12.22
C GLY A 116 -4.26 -6.57 13.42
N SER A 117 -5.02 -6.27 14.47
CA SER A 117 -5.14 -7.13 15.68
C SER A 117 -5.70 -8.53 15.40
N ASP A 118 -6.46 -8.68 14.33
CA ASP A 118 -7.18 -9.91 14.01
C ASP A 118 -6.43 -10.80 13.00
N VAL A 119 -5.39 -10.27 12.37
CA VAL A 119 -4.65 -10.96 11.31
C VAL A 119 -3.92 -12.19 11.82
N LEU A 120 -3.08 -12.05 12.87
CA LEU A 120 -2.34 -13.16 13.43
C LEU A 120 -3.25 -14.27 13.99
N PRO A 121 -4.31 -13.98 14.78
CA PRO A 121 -5.26 -15.00 15.23
C PRO A 121 -5.97 -15.71 14.07
N ALA A 122 -6.36 -15.00 13.02
CA ALA A 122 -7.02 -15.61 11.85
C ALA A 122 -6.07 -16.53 11.07
N LEU A 123 -4.81 -16.12 10.91
CA LEU A 123 -3.78 -16.92 10.24
C LEU A 123 -3.42 -18.17 11.08
N ALA A 124 -3.25 -18.02 12.39
CA ALA A 124 -2.91 -19.11 13.30
C ALA A 124 -4.04 -20.15 13.44
N SER A 125 -5.30 -19.72 13.37
CA SER A 125 -6.45 -20.65 13.42
C SER A 125 -6.78 -21.32 12.08
N GLY A 126 -6.15 -20.89 10.97
CA GLY A 126 -6.50 -21.34 9.62
C GLY A 126 -7.81 -20.77 9.09
N ALA A 127 -8.36 -19.71 9.71
CA ALA A 127 -9.47 -18.94 9.15
C ALA A 127 -9.06 -18.27 7.84
N ILE A 128 -7.80 -17.87 7.73
CA ILE A 128 -7.13 -17.48 6.48
C ILE A 128 -5.88 -18.35 6.25
N ASP A 129 -5.53 -18.57 4.98
CA ASP A 129 -4.36 -19.36 4.56
C ASP A 129 -3.14 -18.47 4.32
N ALA A 130 -3.38 -17.16 4.10
CA ALA A 130 -2.35 -16.19 3.76
C ALA A 130 -2.76 -14.78 4.19
N THR A 131 -1.78 -13.91 4.30
CA THR A 131 -1.98 -12.48 4.55
C THR A 131 -0.84 -11.68 3.92
N GLU A 132 -1.13 -10.48 3.44
CA GLU A 132 -0.11 -9.44 3.30
C GLU A 132 -0.13 -8.55 4.54
N TRP A 133 0.94 -7.76 4.76
CA TRP A 133 0.96 -6.75 5.79
C TRP A 133 1.74 -5.51 5.32
N ILE A 134 3.02 -5.40 5.65
CA ILE A 134 3.85 -4.28 5.17
C ILE A 134 5.21 -4.81 4.67
N GLY A 135 6.05 -5.20 5.60
CA GLY A 135 7.41 -5.63 5.34
C GLY A 135 8.12 -6.07 6.62
N PRO A 136 9.39 -6.48 6.54
CA PRO A 136 10.05 -7.25 7.59
C PRO A 136 9.92 -6.68 9.00
N ALA A 137 10.05 -5.36 9.18
CA ALA A 137 10.00 -4.74 10.51
C ALA A 137 8.59 -4.78 11.12
N ALA A 138 7.59 -4.36 10.35
CA ALA A 138 6.20 -4.38 10.82
C ALA A 138 5.68 -5.80 11.02
N ASP A 139 6.03 -6.70 10.11
CA ASP A 139 5.58 -8.09 10.08
C ASP A 139 6.20 -8.91 11.22
N LEU A 140 7.48 -8.65 11.55
CA LEU A 140 8.15 -9.18 12.73
C LEU A 140 7.44 -8.72 14.01
N GLY A 141 7.12 -7.41 14.09
CA GLY A 141 6.39 -6.83 15.21
C GLY A 141 4.97 -7.39 15.37
N ALA A 142 4.30 -7.69 14.26
CA ALA A 142 2.98 -8.34 14.23
C ALA A 142 3.03 -9.86 14.55
N GLY A 143 4.23 -10.47 14.56
CA GLY A 143 4.42 -11.87 14.89
C GLY A 143 3.94 -12.86 13.81
N LEU A 144 3.78 -12.43 12.55
CA LEU A 144 3.19 -13.23 11.48
C LEU A 144 3.97 -14.52 11.18
N TYR A 145 5.28 -14.51 11.41
CA TYR A 145 6.17 -15.68 11.30
C TYR A 145 5.77 -16.85 12.21
N GLN A 146 4.98 -16.61 13.27
CA GLN A 146 4.49 -17.65 14.17
C GLN A 146 3.38 -18.49 13.54
N ALA A 147 2.71 -17.97 12.52
CA ALA A 147 1.53 -18.59 11.92
C ALA A 147 1.69 -18.91 10.43
N ALA A 148 2.71 -18.37 9.75
CA ALA A 148 2.99 -18.67 8.35
C ALA A 148 4.48 -18.90 8.11
N LYS A 149 4.79 -19.76 7.16
CA LYS A 149 6.14 -20.28 6.91
C LYS A 149 6.85 -19.57 5.75
N TYR A 150 6.10 -19.23 4.70
CA TYR A 150 6.63 -18.66 3.47
C TYR A 150 6.38 -17.17 3.44
N PHE A 151 7.44 -16.38 3.18
CA PHE A 151 7.38 -14.95 3.05
C PHE A 151 7.80 -14.55 1.64
N TYR A 152 6.87 -14.01 0.88
CA TYR A 152 7.03 -13.75 -0.55
C TYR A 152 7.46 -12.32 -0.86
N ASN A 153 8.23 -12.16 -1.93
CA ASN A 153 8.51 -10.89 -2.62
C ASN A 153 8.21 -11.04 -4.12
N PRO A 154 8.04 -9.92 -4.85
CA PRO A 154 7.87 -8.56 -4.39
C PRO A 154 6.43 -8.25 -3.95
N GLY A 155 6.24 -7.10 -3.28
CA GLY A 155 4.92 -6.55 -2.94
C GLY A 155 4.22 -5.92 -4.15
N TRP A 156 3.77 -6.72 -5.07
CA TRP A 156 3.17 -6.31 -6.34
C TRP A 156 1.85 -5.54 -6.17
N HIS A 157 1.10 -5.87 -5.13
CA HIS A 157 -0.23 -5.34 -4.79
C HIS A 157 -0.15 -3.90 -4.27
N GLU A 158 0.86 -3.61 -3.48
CA GLU A 158 1.19 -2.32 -2.89
C GLU A 158 2.70 -2.08 -2.95
N PRO A 159 3.26 -1.63 -4.10
CA PRO A 159 4.69 -1.35 -4.19
C PRO A 159 5.19 -0.38 -3.12
N ALA A 160 4.31 0.51 -2.69
CA ALA A 160 4.39 1.34 -1.50
C ALA A 160 2.98 1.86 -1.18
N THR A 161 2.72 2.18 0.09
CA THR A 161 1.42 2.69 0.52
C THR A 161 1.57 4.03 1.21
N ILE A 162 0.82 5.02 0.74
CA ILE A 162 0.65 6.29 1.46
C ILE A 162 -0.27 6.04 2.64
N LEU A 163 0.23 6.34 3.83
CA LEU A 163 -0.56 6.41 5.05
C LEU A 163 -0.99 7.86 5.23
N ASP A 164 -2.29 8.10 5.23
CA ASP A 164 -2.85 9.43 5.24
C ASP A 164 -3.28 9.92 6.63
N CYS A 165 -3.26 11.21 6.80
CA CYS A 165 -4.01 11.93 7.82
C CYS A 165 -5.31 12.41 7.20
N SER A 166 -6.41 11.83 7.61
CA SER A 166 -7.77 12.30 7.29
C SER A 166 -8.21 13.27 8.38
N ILE A 167 -8.37 14.56 8.04
CA ILE A 167 -8.75 15.61 8.98
C ILE A 167 -10.20 16.01 8.71
N ASP A 168 -11.01 16.17 9.77
CA ASP A 168 -12.37 16.70 9.65
C ASP A 168 -12.33 18.04 8.90
N MET A 169 -13.13 18.17 7.82
CA MET A 169 -13.09 19.36 6.97
C MET A 169 -13.56 20.60 7.71
N PHE A 170 -14.55 20.48 8.59
CA PHE A 170 -15.06 21.60 9.39
C PHE A 170 -13.99 22.08 10.38
N GLU A 171 -13.25 21.18 11.01
CA GLU A 171 -12.11 21.55 11.87
C GLU A 171 -10.96 22.15 11.07
N TRP A 172 -10.66 21.59 9.89
CA TRP A 172 -9.64 22.15 9.00
C TRP A 172 -9.95 23.60 8.56
N GLU A 173 -11.22 23.89 8.24
CA GLU A 173 -11.65 25.21 7.79
C GLU A 173 -11.60 26.27 8.90
N LYS A 174 -11.64 25.89 10.17
CA LYS A 174 -11.49 26.81 11.31
C LYS A 174 -10.05 27.31 11.52
N LEU A 175 -9.08 26.57 10.99
CA LEU A 175 -7.67 26.92 11.16
C LEU A 175 -7.31 28.13 10.31
N ASP A 176 -6.43 28.98 10.81
CA ASP A 176 -5.82 30.02 10.00
C ASP A 176 -4.79 29.45 9.00
N ASP A 177 -4.41 30.23 8.02
CA ASP A 177 -3.50 29.80 6.96
C ASP A 177 -2.12 29.39 7.51
N ALA A 178 -1.62 30.06 8.53
CA ALA A 178 -0.34 29.74 9.15
C ALA A 178 -0.38 28.36 9.84
N THR A 179 -1.46 28.06 10.53
CA THR A 179 -1.69 26.76 11.19
C THR A 179 -1.85 25.64 10.16
N ARG A 180 -2.62 25.87 9.07
CA ARG A 180 -2.75 24.90 7.97
C ARG A 180 -1.39 24.60 7.33
N GLU A 181 -0.57 25.62 7.09
CA GLU A 181 0.78 25.45 6.55
C GLU A 181 1.69 24.67 7.51
N MET A 182 1.64 24.98 8.82
CA MET A 182 2.41 24.21 9.81
C MET A 182 2.04 22.72 9.81
N ILE A 183 0.75 22.40 9.78
CA ILE A 183 0.30 20.99 9.70
C ILE A 183 0.75 20.35 8.40
N THR A 184 0.64 21.05 7.28
CA THR A 184 1.08 20.56 5.96
C THR A 184 2.58 20.28 5.93
N VAL A 185 3.41 21.17 6.49
CA VAL A 185 4.87 20.97 6.60
C VAL A 185 5.20 19.82 7.54
N ALA A 186 4.53 19.75 8.69
CA ALA A 186 4.70 18.65 9.64
C ALA A 186 4.34 17.29 9.01
N SER A 187 3.26 17.22 8.23
CA SER A 187 2.87 16.00 7.55
C SER A 187 3.93 15.50 6.56
N LYS A 188 4.55 16.41 5.79
CA LYS A 188 5.66 16.09 4.88
C LYS A 188 6.88 15.55 5.64
N ALA A 189 7.21 16.16 6.78
CA ALA A 189 8.33 15.73 7.63
C ALA A 189 8.09 14.33 8.19
N VAL A 190 6.90 14.08 8.74
CA VAL A 190 6.53 12.76 9.29
C VAL A 190 6.47 11.69 8.19
N ASN A 191 5.95 12.03 7.00
CA ASN A 191 5.94 11.10 5.86
C ASN A 191 7.36 10.64 5.49
N MET A 192 8.32 11.56 5.45
CA MET A 192 9.73 11.23 5.18
C MET A 192 10.35 10.43 6.33
N GLU A 193 10.04 10.78 7.57
CA GLU A 193 10.57 10.07 8.75
C GLU A 193 10.09 8.60 8.77
N VAL A 194 8.80 8.36 8.57
CA VAL A 194 8.22 7.01 8.55
C VAL A 194 8.84 6.16 7.44
N LEU A 195 8.95 6.70 6.22
CA LEU A 195 9.61 6.02 5.10
C LEU A 195 11.06 5.67 5.42
N SER A 196 11.81 6.64 5.95
CA SER A 196 13.23 6.47 6.28
C SER A 196 13.43 5.46 7.40
N HIS A 197 12.54 5.46 8.39
CA HIS A 197 12.57 4.48 9.48
C HIS A 197 12.40 3.05 8.95
N PHE A 198 11.33 2.77 8.18
CA PHE A 198 11.12 1.45 7.59
C PHE A 198 12.31 1.02 6.73
N GLN A 199 12.83 1.92 5.89
CA GLN A 199 13.98 1.62 5.04
C GLN A 199 15.23 1.24 5.86
N ALA A 200 15.44 1.88 7.00
CA ALA A 200 16.60 1.63 7.86
C ALA A 200 16.50 0.31 8.64
N VAL A 201 15.30 -0.04 9.12
CA VAL A 201 15.13 -1.18 10.05
C VAL A 201 14.70 -2.49 9.38
N ASN A 202 14.27 -2.44 8.12
CA ASN A 202 13.76 -3.63 7.42
C ASN A 202 14.85 -4.70 7.24
N ASP A 203 16.10 -4.35 6.95
CA ASP A 203 17.15 -5.37 6.78
C ASP A 203 17.42 -6.14 8.08
N SER A 204 17.60 -5.44 9.19
CA SER A 204 17.84 -6.09 10.47
C SER A 204 16.67 -7.00 10.90
N SER A 205 15.44 -6.59 10.61
CA SER A 205 14.24 -7.39 10.86
C SER A 205 14.14 -8.59 9.92
N TYR A 206 14.49 -8.40 8.65
CA TYR A 206 14.58 -9.46 7.66
C TYR A 206 15.59 -10.53 8.08
N GLN A 207 16.79 -10.14 8.55
CA GLN A 207 17.80 -11.08 9.03
C GLN A 207 17.31 -11.88 10.25
N LYS A 208 16.57 -11.25 11.17
CA LYS A 208 15.96 -11.96 12.32
C LYS A 208 14.92 -12.97 11.86
N LEU A 209 14.04 -12.60 10.94
CA LEU A 209 13.03 -13.52 10.41
C LEU A 209 13.65 -14.79 9.82
N ILE A 210 14.76 -14.67 9.10
CA ILE A 210 15.43 -15.81 8.47
C ILE A 210 16.26 -16.61 9.50
N ASN A 211 17.14 -15.92 10.24
CA ASN A 211 18.17 -16.57 11.01
C ASN A 211 17.67 -17.05 12.39
N GLU A 212 16.71 -16.34 13.00
CA GLU A 212 16.21 -16.67 14.34
C GLU A 212 14.86 -17.40 14.29
N HIS A 213 14.02 -17.09 13.29
CA HIS A 213 12.66 -17.66 13.19
C HIS A 213 12.48 -18.67 12.04
N GLY A 214 13.53 -18.90 11.23
CA GLY A 214 13.52 -19.93 10.19
C GLY A 214 12.52 -19.69 9.06
N VAL A 215 12.14 -18.42 8.81
CA VAL A 215 11.21 -18.02 7.75
C VAL A 215 11.81 -18.34 6.38
N GLN A 216 11.02 -18.93 5.52
CA GLN A 216 11.44 -19.30 4.18
C GLN A 216 11.06 -18.19 3.18
N MET A 217 12.07 -17.45 2.76
CA MET A 217 11.87 -16.45 1.70
C MET A 217 11.57 -17.13 0.37
N ARG A 218 10.63 -16.56 -0.35
CA ARG A 218 10.24 -16.98 -1.69
C ARG A 218 10.07 -15.78 -2.60
N GLN A 219 10.35 -15.99 -3.87
CA GLN A 219 10.00 -15.02 -4.92
C GLN A 219 8.82 -15.56 -5.70
N LEU A 220 7.85 -14.70 -6.00
CA LEU A 220 6.78 -15.05 -6.92
C LEU A 220 7.38 -15.34 -8.30
N PRO A 221 6.99 -16.43 -8.96
CA PRO A 221 7.48 -16.73 -10.32
C PRO A 221 7.16 -15.63 -11.32
N ASP A 222 8.04 -15.42 -12.29
CA ASP A 222 7.84 -14.40 -13.34
C ASP A 222 6.53 -14.61 -14.11
N SER A 223 6.13 -15.87 -14.34
CA SER A 223 4.84 -16.20 -14.97
C SER A 223 3.67 -15.65 -14.13
N VAL A 224 3.69 -15.90 -12.83
CA VAL A 224 2.67 -15.37 -11.88
C VAL A 224 2.67 -13.85 -11.88
N MET A 225 3.85 -13.23 -11.84
CA MET A 225 3.97 -11.77 -11.86
C MET A 225 3.44 -11.16 -13.16
N ASN A 226 3.66 -11.80 -14.30
CA ASN A 226 3.13 -11.36 -15.60
C ASN A 226 1.59 -11.44 -15.64
N ASP A 227 1.02 -12.57 -15.19
CA ASP A 227 -0.44 -12.75 -15.13
C ASP A 227 -1.09 -11.73 -14.19
N LEU A 228 -0.51 -11.54 -12.98
CA LEU A 228 -0.99 -10.54 -12.02
C LEU A 228 -0.91 -9.13 -12.59
N GLY A 229 0.20 -8.78 -13.27
CA GLY A 229 0.39 -7.44 -13.85
C GLY A 229 -0.63 -7.12 -14.95
N GLN A 230 -0.88 -8.07 -15.84
CA GLN A 230 -1.87 -7.92 -16.90
C GLN A 230 -3.28 -7.79 -16.33
N ARG A 231 -3.67 -8.68 -15.42
CA ARG A 231 -4.97 -8.68 -14.77
C ARG A 231 -5.20 -7.45 -13.90
N ALA A 232 -4.16 -6.96 -13.21
CA ALA A 232 -4.26 -5.76 -12.39
C ALA A 232 -4.70 -4.53 -13.21
N GLY A 233 -4.14 -4.34 -14.40
CA GLY A 233 -4.55 -3.25 -15.30
C GLY A 233 -6.03 -3.29 -15.64
N GLU A 234 -6.56 -4.48 -15.96
CA GLU A 234 -7.98 -4.68 -16.29
C GLU A 234 -8.89 -4.41 -15.09
N VAL A 235 -8.61 -5.06 -13.95
CA VAL A 235 -9.45 -5.01 -12.73
C VAL A 235 -9.47 -3.59 -12.15
N VAL A 236 -8.31 -2.95 -12.04
CA VAL A 236 -8.20 -1.61 -11.46
C VAL A 236 -8.90 -0.56 -12.33
N SER A 237 -8.77 -0.67 -13.66
CA SER A 237 -9.48 0.20 -14.60
C SER A 237 -11.01 -0.02 -14.54
N ASP A 238 -11.47 -1.25 -14.43
CA ASP A 238 -12.90 -1.56 -14.29
C ASP A 238 -13.48 -0.98 -12.99
N ILE A 239 -12.76 -1.12 -11.87
CA ILE A 239 -13.18 -0.54 -10.59
C ILE A 239 -13.25 0.98 -10.67
N ALA A 240 -12.24 1.62 -11.25
CA ALA A 240 -12.19 3.07 -11.41
C ALA A 240 -13.37 3.59 -12.26
N SER A 241 -13.73 2.88 -13.33
CA SER A 241 -14.78 3.29 -14.26
C SER A 241 -16.19 3.36 -13.65
N LYS A 242 -16.40 2.75 -12.48
CA LYS A 242 -17.70 2.69 -11.80
C LYS A 242 -18.01 3.91 -10.92
N ASP A 243 -17.03 4.78 -10.72
CA ASP A 243 -17.12 5.92 -9.82
C ASP A 243 -16.36 7.11 -10.45
N PRO A 244 -16.99 8.27 -10.69
CA PRO A 244 -16.35 9.41 -11.36
C PRO A 244 -15.12 9.95 -10.61
N GLU A 245 -15.16 10.01 -9.28
CA GLU A 245 -14.04 10.46 -8.46
C GLU A 245 -12.88 9.46 -8.52
N ALA A 246 -13.20 8.15 -8.45
CA ALA A 246 -12.22 7.08 -8.63
C ALA A 246 -11.59 7.13 -10.02
N GLN A 247 -12.39 7.31 -11.08
CA GLN A 247 -11.90 7.42 -12.46
C GLN A 247 -10.98 8.63 -12.64
N ALA A 248 -11.34 9.77 -12.04
CA ALA A 248 -10.54 10.99 -12.13
C ALA A 248 -9.17 10.79 -11.43
N LEU A 249 -9.18 10.24 -10.22
CA LEU A 249 -7.96 9.99 -9.45
C LEU A 249 -7.08 8.92 -10.12
N PHE A 250 -7.67 7.81 -10.56
CA PHE A 250 -6.98 6.76 -11.32
C PHE A 250 -6.30 7.32 -12.57
N SER A 251 -7.03 8.09 -13.39
CA SER A 251 -6.48 8.68 -14.60
C SER A 251 -5.32 9.64 -14.31
N HIS A 252 -5.42 10.42 -13.23
CA HIS A 252 -4.37 11.32 -12.79
C HIS A 252 -3.09 10.55 -12.41
N ILE A 253 -3.23 9.48 -11.62
CA ILE A 253 -2.10 8.62 -11.20
C ILE A 253 -1.46 7.91 -12.40
N VAL A 254 -2.28 7.32 -13.29
CA VAL A 254 -1.77 6.60 -14.48
C VAL A 254 -1.01 7.53 -15.42
N ASN A 255 -1.49 8.75 -15.62
CA ASN A 255 -0.78 9.76 -16.44
C ASN A 255 0.57 10.11 -15.82
N PHE A 256 0.62 10.36 -14.52
CA PHE A 256 1.88 10.62 -13.81
C PHE A 256 2.82 9.41 -13.88
N ARG A 257 2.30 8.20 -13.60
CA ARG A 257 3.04 6.94 -13.68
C ARG A 257 3.67 6.74 -15.06
N SER A 258 2.92 6.96 -16.12
CA SER A 258 3.42 6.83 -17.50
C SER A 258 4.59 7.77 -17.79
N SER A 259 4.62 8.94 -17.17
CA SER A 259 5.73 9.89 -17.28
C SER A 259 6.93 9.46 -16.43
N ILE A 260 6.72 9.16 -15.15
CA ILE A 260 7.82 8.90 -14.22
C ILE A 260 8.55 7.58 -14.54
N LEU A 261 7.86 6.55 -15.05
CA LEU A 261 8.46 5.28 -15.44
C LEU A 261 9.55 5.42 -16.50
N ARG A 262 9.44 6.40 -17.41
CA ARG A 262 10.49 6.67 -18.40
C ARG A 262 11.76 7.17 -17.73
N TRP A 263 11.61 8.03 -16.72
CA TRP A 263 12.76 8.54 -15.96
C TRP A 263 13.34 7.47 -15.05
N THR A 264 12.53 6.83 -14.21
CA THR A 264 12.96 5.77 -13.30
C THR A 264 13.66 4.63 -14.06
N GLY A 265 13.17 4.32 -15.27
CA GLY A 265 13.72 3.26 -16.12
C GLY A 265 15.17 3.51 -16.58
N VAL A 266 15.57 4.76 -16.79
CA VAL A 266 16.94 5.11 -17.24
C VAL A 266 17.83 5.64 -16.11
N SER A 267 17.26 5.89 -14.94
CA SER A 267 17.98 6.44 -13.78
C SER A 267 18.10 5.42 -12.65
N GLU A 268 17.15 5.43 -11.72
CA GLU A 268 17.22 4.65 -10.47
C GLU A 268 17.30 3.14 -10.74
N LYS A 269 16.48 2.61 -11.64
CA LYS A 269 16.50 1.19 -12.00
C LYS A 269 17.89 0.73 -12.49
N GLU A 270 18.50 1.50 -13.40
CA GLU A 270 19.82 1.16 -13.92
C GLU A 270 20.92 1.32 -12.85
N TYR A 271 20.80 2.32 -11.98
CA TYR A 271 21.74 2.45 -10.87
C TYR A 271 21.60 1.33 -9.85
N LEU A 272 20.37 0.94 -9.48
CA LEU A 272 20.11 -0.19 -8.58
C LEU A 272 20.70 -1.50 -9.14
N ARG A 273 20.59 -1.71 -10.45
CA ARG A 273 21.22 -2.83 -11.13
C ARG A 273 22.76 -2.73 -11.07
N ALA A 274 23.32 -1.55 -11.33
CA ALA A 274 24.77 -1.35 -11.36
C ALA A 274 25.41 -1.44 -9.97
N ARG A 275 24.77 -0.95 -8.91
CA ARG A 275 25.32 -0.99 -7.54
C ARG A 275 25.41 -2.40 -6.94
N SER A 276 24.75 -3.39 -7.53
CA SER A 276 24.89 -4.81 -7.14
C SER A 276 26.16 -5.46 -7.68
N LEU A 277 26.89 -4.78 -8.56
CA LEU A 277 28.22 -5.21 -9.02
C LEU A 277 29.22 -5.12 -7.87
N PRO A 278 30.30 -5.96 -7.88
CA PRO A 278 31.31 -5.90 -6.82
C PRO A 278 31.84 -4.48 -6.61
N PHE A 279 31.71 -4.01 -5.40
CA PHE A 279 32.28 -2.73 -4.96
C PHE A 279 33.30 -3.05 -3.90
N ALA A 280 34.58 -3.12 -4.29
CA ALA A 280 35.79 -3.42 -3.51
C ALA A 280 35.60 -4.22 -2.21
#